data_ee5844b7b736378c0c8bf13610d3a2b8
#
_entry.id   ee5844b7b736378c0c8bf13610d3a2b8
#
_cell.length_a   1.000
_cell.length_b   1.000
_cell.length_c   1.000
_cell.angle_alpha   90.00
_cell.angle_beta   90.00
_cell.angle_gamma   90.00
#
_symmetry.space_group_name_H-M   'P 1'
#
loop_
_entity.id
_entity.type
_entity.pdbx_description
1 polymer ?
#
loop_
_entity_poly.entity_id
_entity_poly.type
_entity_poly.pdbx_seq_one_letter_code
_entity_poly.pdbx_strand_id
1 'polypeptide(L)'
;MFAGKTSELLKRILWAKHQNKKIIVIKPSLDDRYSNEKIITHNDLSHECYAMNDWPTTLKKFNFEKSEVDMVFLDEIQFMDTKHTLNNVEIILNKGIDVVCAGLDQDSRGKPWETSSMLLGLSDKIVKIYGFCNVCGIEATKTYRKTEGGERTQVGAANIYEPRCLKHWEPR
;
A
#
# COMPACT_ATOMS: atom_id res chain seq x y z
N MET A 1 8.57 -6.17 -2.31
CA MET A 1 9.03 -5.02 -1.49
C MET A 1 10.11 -4.26 -2.27
N PHE A 2 10.49 -3.04 -1.86
CA PHE A 2 11.56 -2.20 -2.48
C PHE A 2 11.37 -1.85 -3.96
N ALA A 3 10.12 -1.83 -4.44
CA ALA A 3 9.78 -1.47 -5.82
C ALA A 3 9.39 0.02 -5.99
N GLY A 4 9.48 0.84 -4.95
CA GLY A 4 9.10 2.25 -5.00
C GLY A 4 7.60 2.54 -4.90
N LYS A 5 6.78 1.63 -4.31
CA LYS A 5 5.33 1.85 -4.11
C LYS A 5 5.01 3.18 -3.44
N THR A 6 5.64 3.43 -2.29
CA THR A 6 5.43 4.66 -1.52
C THR A 6 5.86 5.89 -2.30
N SER A 7 6.93 5.79 -3.10
CA SER A 7 7.38 6.89 -3.98
C SER A 7 6.35 7.20 -5.07
N GLU A 8 5.78 6.19 -5.72
CA GLU A 8 4.72 6.37 -6.71
C GLU A 8 3.43 6.91 -6.07
N LEU A 9 3.08 6.44 -4.87
CA LEU A 9 1.93 6.96 -4.13
C LEU A 9 2.11 8.43 -3.78
N LEU A 10 3.26 8.82 -3.23
CA LEU A 10 3.59 10.21 -2.91
C LEU A 10 3.58 11.11 -4.14
N LYS A 11 4.10 10.67 -5.26
CA LYS A 11 4.03 11.40 -6.53
C LYS A 11 2.57 11.71 -6.91
N ARG A 12 1.65 10.74 -6.77
CA ARG A 12 0.22 10.94 -7.03
C ARG A 12 -0.43 11.89 -6.04
N ILE A 13 -0.07 11.79 -4.76
CA ILE A 13 -0.50 12.72 -3.72
C ILE A 13 -0.07 14.16 -4.05
N LEU A 14 1.18 14.36 -4.44
CA LEU A 14 1.69 15.68 -4.84
C LEU A 14 0.96 16.23 -6.07
N TRP A 15 0.65 15.39 -7.06
CA TRP A 15 -0.13 15.80 -8.22
C TRP A 15 -1.55 16.20 -7.85
N ALA A 16 -2.23 15.45 -6.97
CA ALA A 16 -3.55 15.78 -6.48
C ALA A 16 -3.55 17.13 -5.74
N LYS A 17 -2.56 17.37 -4.88
CA LYS A 17 -2.37 18.66 -4.20
C LYS A 17 -2.11 19.81 -5.17
N HIS A 18 -1.30 19.60 -6.18
CA HIS A 18 -1.04 20.60 -7.19
C HIS A 18 -2.30 20.98 -7.99
N GLN A 19 -3.25 20.04 -8.09
CA GLN A 19 -4.58 20.29 -8.66
C GLN A 19 -5.59 20.87 -7.65
N ASN A 20 -5.14 21.28 -6.45
CA ASN A 20 -5.97 21.77 -5.34
C ASN A 20 -7.05 20.77 -4.89
N LYS A 21 -6.81 19.46 -5.05
CA LYS A 21 -7.72 18.41 -4.56
C LYS A 21 -7.67 18.30 -3.05
N LYS A 22 -8.84 18.16 -2.44
CA LYS A 22 -8.98 17.79 -1.02
C LYS A 22 -8.71 16.31 -0.86
N ILE A 23 -7.67 15.94 -0.14
CA ILE A 23 -7.22 14.55 -0.05
C ILE A 23 -7.20 14.04 1.38
N ILE A 24 -7.42 12.74 1.54
CA ILE A 24 -7.19 11.98 2.77
C ILE A 24 -6.19 10.87 2.45
N VAL A 25 -5.19 10.71 3.31
CA VAL A 25 -4.19 9.64 3.19
C VAL A 25 -4.27 8.75 4.42
N ILE A 26 -4.43 7.45 4.21
CA ILE A 26 -4.67 6.45 5.26
C ILE A 26 -3.69 5.30 5.10
N LYS A 27 -3.12 4.81 6.20
CA LYS A 27 -2.38 3.55 6.26
C LYS A 27 -2.80 2.73 7.48
N PRO A 28 -2.61 1.41 7.52
CA PRO A 28 -2.81 0.60 8.72
C PRO A 28 -1.86 1.01 9.84
N SER A 29 -2.34 1.03 11.08
CA SER A 29 -1.51 1.33 12.27
C SER A 29 -0.44 0.28 12.55
N LEU A 30 -0.61 -0.95 12.03
CA LEU A 30 0.40 -2.01 12.06
C LEU A 30 1.70 -1.66 11.32
N ASP A 31 1.67 -0.67 10.44
CA ASP A 31 2.87 -0.19 9.74
C ASP A 31 3.53 0.98 10.48
N ASP A 32 4.19 0.67 11.57
CA ASP A 32 4.92 1.62 12.44
C ASP A 32 6.39 1.82 12.06
N ARG A 33 6.85 1.19 10.94
CA ARG A 33 8.26 1.14 10.50
C ARG A 33 8.97 2.48 10.41
N TYR A 34 8.23 3.56 10.16
CA TYR A 34 8.80 4.91 10.00
C TYR A 34 8.10 5.96 10.86
N SER A 35 6.76 5.97 10.91
CA SER A 35 5.96 6.90 11.70
C SER A 35 4.49 6.51 11.60
N ASN A 36 3.73 6.65 12.68
CA ASN A 36 2.28 6.45 12.64
C ASN A 36 1.52 7.62 11.97
N GLU A 37 2.16 8.77 11.81
CA GLU A 37 1.54 9.99 11.29
C GLU A 37 2.00 10.37 9.88
N LYS A 38 2.96 9.63 9.30
CA LYS A 38 3.52 9.95 7.97
C LYS A 38 3.73 8.69 7.13
N ILE A 39 3.52 8.83 5.83
CA ILE A 39 4.12 7.93 4.84
C ILE A 39 5.47 8.53 4.44
N ILE A 40 6.51 7.70 4.45
CA ILE A 40 7.89 8.13 4.21
C ILE A 40 8.54 7.22 3.17
N THR A 41 9.24 7.81 2.21
CA THR A 41 10.06 7.04 1.26
C THR A 41 11.47 6.82 1.81
N HIS A 42 12.22 5.90 1.20
CA HIS A 42 13.64 5.71 1.49
C HIS A 42 14.51 6.96 1.23
N ASN A 43 13.99 7.95 0.50
CA ASN A 43 14.68 9.21 0.20
C ASN A 43 14.11 10.37 1.04
N ASP A 44 13.55 10.11 2.20
CA ASP A 44 13.02 11.07 3.18
C ASP A 44 11.88 11.99 2.68
N LEU A 45 11.32 11.73 1.50
CA LEU A 45 10.08 12.37 1.08
C LEU A 45 8.93 11.83 1.92
N SER A 46 8.14 12.73 2.51
CA SER A 46 7.06 12.35 3.41
C SER A 46 5.78 13.12 3.19
N HIS A 47 4.68 12.54 3.62
CA HIS A 47 3.36 13.17 3.69
C HIS A 47 2.63 12.70 4.94
N GLU A 48 1.89 13.60 5.56
CA GLU A 48 1.03 13.26 6.69
C GLU A 48 -0.03 12.24 6.27
N CYS A 49 -0.29 11.28 7.14
CA CYS A 49 -1.32 10.27 6.95
C CYS A 49 -2.03 9.96 8.25
N TYR A 50 -3.19 9.36 8.13
CA TYR A 50 -3.93 8.82 9.27
C TYR A 50 -3.59 7.35 9.45
N ALA A 51 -3.07 6.99 10.62
CA ALA A 51 -2.89 5.60 11.02
C ALA A 51 -4.24 5.00 11.43
N MET A 52 -4.74 4.09 10.62
CA MET A 52 -6.05 3.46 10.78
C MET A 52 -5.93 2.18 11.60
N ASN A 53 -6.68 2.08 12.70
CA ASN A 53 -6.86 0.83 13.45
C ASN A 53 -7.97 -0.02 12.81
N ASP A 54 -9.10 0.61 12.49
CA ASP A 54 -10.25 -0.02 11.86
C ASP A 54 -11.08 0.99 11.05
N TRP A 55 -11.94 0.47 10.17
CA TRP A 55 -12.83 1.29 9.35
C TRP A 55 -13.91 2.01 10.15
N PRO A 56 -14.59 1.42 11.15
CA PRO A 56 -15.59 2.13 11.94
C PRO A 56 -15.05 3.39 12.61
N THR A 57 -13.83 3.34 13.17
CA THR A 57 -13.18 4.51 13.76
C THR A 57 -12.79 5.54 12.70
N THR A 58 -12.30 5.09 11.56
CA THR A 58 -11.92 5.95 10.43
C THR A 58 -13.12 6.69 9.86
N LEU A 59 -14.27 6.02 9.69
CA LEU A 59 -15.51 6.62 9.19
C LEU A 59 -16.10 7.65 10.17
N LYS A 60 -15.87 7.50 11.47
CA LYS A 60 -16.26 8.51 12.46
C LYS A 60 -15.40 9.76 12.39
N LYS A 61 -14.12 9.60 12.05
CA LYS A 61 -13.16 10.70 11.99
C LYS A 61 -13.32 11.55 10.73
N PHE A 62 -13.58 10.91 9.60
CA PHE A 62 -13.62 11.58 8.30
C PHE A 62 -15.03 11.57 7.71
N ASN A 63 -15.47 12.74 7.27
CA ASN A 63 -16.68 12.86 6.46
C ASN A 63 -16.34 12.63 4.98
N PHE A 64 -16.61 11.42 4.50
CA PHE A 64 -16.39 11.06 3.09
C PHE A 64 -17.54 11.58 2.22
N GLU A 65 -17.66 12.89 2.06
CA GLU A 65 -18.58 13.55 1.13
C GLU A 65 -17.78 14.29 0.05
N LYS A 66 -18.28 14.31 -1.18
CA LYS A 66 -17.56 14.92 -2.32
C LYS A 66 -17.27 16.42 -2.11
N SER A 67 -18.08 17.11 -1.34
CA SER A 67 -17.83 18.50 -0.94
C SER A 67 -16.61 18.68 -0.04
N GLU A 68 -16.23 17.62 0.71
CA GLU A 68 -15.17 17.64 1.70
C GLU A 68 -13.90 16.93 1.22
N VAL A 69 -14.04 15.92 0.35
CA VAL A 69 -12.94 15.07 -0.11
C VAL A 69 -13.07 14.79 -1.60
N ASP A 70 -11.99 14.98 -2.34
CA ASP A 70 -11.92 14.63 -3.76
C ASP A 70 -11.28 13.27 -3.99
N MET A 71 -10.27 12.91 -3.17
CA MET A 71 -9.51 11.68 -3.34
C MET A 71 -9.09 11.08 -2.01
N VAL A 72 -9.11 9.76 -1.93
CA VAL A 72 -8.61 8.98 -0.81
C VAL A 72 -7.42 8.12 -1.26
N PHE A 73 -6.33 8.17 -0.52
CA PHE A 73 -5.14 7.36 -0.73
C PHE A 73 -5.02 6.33 0.39
N LEU A 74 -4.94 5.06 0.03
CA LEU A 74 -4.76 3.94 0.95
C LEU A 74 -3.38 3.30 0.71
N ASP A 75 -2.50 3.33 1.69
CA ASP A 75 -1.19 2.64 1.62
C ASP A 75 -1.23 1.33 2.41
N GLU A 76 -0.35 0.40 2.05
CA GLU A 76 -0.17 -0.92 2.66
C GLU A 76 -1.48 -1.71 2.84
N ILE A 77 -2.35 -1.66 1.81
CA ILE A 77 -3.71 -2.24 1.82
C ILE A 77 -3.74 -3.74 2.15
N GLN A 78 -2.65 -4.48 1.95
CA GLN A 78 -2.57 -5.90 2.27
C GLN A 78 -2.73 -6.20 3.77
N PHE A 79 -2.58 -5.19 4.63
CA PHE A 79 -2.77 -5.32 6.07
C PHE A 79 -4.16 -4.84 6.55
N MET A 80 -4.99 -4.36 5.64
CA MET A 80 -6.36 -3.96 5.94
C MET A 80 -7.32 -5.15 5.89
N ASP A 81 -8.37 -5.12 6.71
CA ASP A 81 -9.45 -6.13 6.64
C ASP A 81 -10.12 -6.10 5.26
N THR A 82 -10.16 -7.24 4.59
CA THR A 82 -10.62 -7.35 3.21
C THR A 82 -12.07 -6.91 3.05
N LYS A 83 -12.97 -7.48 3.84
CA LYS A 83 -14.42 -7.24 3.70
C LYS A 83 -14.78 -5.77 3.95
N HIS A 84 -14.27 -5.21 5.04
CA HIS A 84 -14.54 -3.82 5.37
C HIS A 84 -13.89 -2.85 4.37
N THR A 85 -12.69 -3.17 3.88
CA THR A 85 -11.99 -2.32 2.91
C THR A 85 -12.74 -2.27 1.58
N LEU A 86 -13.15 -3.42 1.04
CA LEU A 86 -13.91 -3.47 -0.21
C LEU A 86 -15.22 -2.70 -0.11
N ASN A 87 -16.00 -2.96 0.93
CA ASN A 87 -17.28 -2.27 1.15
C ASN A 87 -17.11 -0.75 1.27
N ASN A 88 -16.11 -0.29 2.01
CA ASN A 88 -15.91 1.15 2.21
C ASN A 88 -15.31 1.83 0.97
N VAL A 89 -14.45 1.17 0.22
CA VAL A 89 -13.98 1.65 -1.08
C VAL A 89 -15.15 1.84 -2.04
N GLU A 90 -16.05 0.86 -2.13
CA GLU A 90 -17.26 0.98 -2.96
C GLU A 90 -18.17 2.15 -2.52
N ILE A 91 -18.41 2.30 -1.22
CA ILE A 91 -19.19 3.44 -0.69
C ILE A 91 -18.55 4.78 -1.05
N ILE A 92 -17.22 4.90 -0.92
CA ILE A 92 -16.47 6.12 -1.23
C ILE A 92 -16.56 6.44 -2.73
N LEU A 93 -16.37 5.43 -3.59
CA LEU A 93 -16.49 5.58 -5.04
C LEU A 93 -17.88 5.98 -5.47
N ASN A 94 -18.94 5.41 -4.87
CA ASN A 94 -20.34 5.76 -5.15
C ASN A 94 -20.69 7.21 -4.77
N LYS A 95 -19.89 7.86 -3.94
CA LYS A 95 -20.00 9.30 -3.65
C LYS A 95 -19.19 10.17 -4.63
N GLY A 96 -18.62 9.59 -5.67
CA GLY A 96 -17.80 10.28 -6.67
C GLY A 96 -16.42 10.70 -6.18
N ILE A 97 -15.91 10.06 -5.11
CA ILE A 97 -14.58 10.30 -4.56
C ILE A 97 -13.62 9.27 -5.17
N ASP A 98 -12.52 9.72 -5.74
CA ASP A 98 -11.52 8.83 -6.32
C ASP A 98 -10.74 8.10 -5.22
N VAL A 99 -10.42 6.82 -5.43
CA VAL A 99 -9.61 6.02 -4.50
C VAL A 99 -8.35 5.51 -5.18
N VAL A 100 -7.21 5.73 -4.53
CA VAL A 100 -5.90 5.23 -4.97
C VAL A 100 -5.35 4.31 -3.91
N CYS A 101 -5.16 3.04 -4.27
CA CYS A 101 -4.64 2.02 -3.37
C CYS A 101 -3.20 1.65 -3.71
N ALA A 102 -2.36 1.48 -2.69
CA ALA A 102 -1.01 0.95 -2.82
C ALA A 102 -0.80 -0.22 -1.87
N GLY A 103 -0.16 -1.28 -2.33
CA GLY A 103 0.08 -2.46 -1.51
C GLY A 103 0.94 -3.52 -2.20
N LEU A 104 1.22 -4.57 -1.47
CA LEU A 104 1.87 -5.76 -1.99
C LEU A 104 0.81 -6.68 -2.61
N ASP A 105 1.08 -7.22 -3.79
CA ASP A 105 0.23 -8.22 -4.44
C ASP A 105 0.44 -9.62 -3.88
N GLN A 106 1.67 -9.95 -3.43
CA GLN A 106 2.06 -11.26 -2.92
C GLN A 106 2.93 -11.15 -1.65
N ASP A 107 2.89 -12.18 -0.82
CA ASP A 107 3.81 -12.37 0.29
C ASP A 107 5.16 -12.98 -0.18
N SER A 108 6.08 -13.24 0.75
CA SER A 108 7.40 -13.84 0.45
C SER A 108 7.31 -15.29 -0.01
N ARG A 109 6.17 -15.96 0.20
CA ARG A 109 5.88 -17.32 -0.29
C ARG A 109 5.21 -17.33 -1.67
N GLY A 110 5.02 -16.14 -2.28
CA GLY A 110 4.34 -15.98 -3.55
C GLY A 110 2.82 -16.13 -3.48
N LYS A 111 2.24 -16.16 -2.28
CA LYS A 111 0.80 -16.25 -2.10
C LYS A 111 0.17 -14.86 -2.21
N PRO A 112 -0.89 -14.69 -3.01
CA PRO A 112 -1.57 -13.41 -3.11
C PRO A 112 -2.13 -12.93 -1.77
N TRP A 113 -2.10 -11.61 -1.55
CA TRP A 113 -2.83 -10.98 -0.47
C TRP A 113 -4.29 -10.77 -0.90
N GLU A 114 -5.22 -11.20 -0.08
CA GLU A 114 -6.64 -11.20 -0.42
C GLU A 114 -7.15 -9.80 -0.74
N THR A 115 -6.97 -8.83 0.15
CA THR A 115 -7.40 -7.44 -0.07
C THR A 115 -6.81 -6.85 -1.35
N SER A 116 -5.51 -7.04 -1.57
CA SER A 116 -4.85 -6.55 -2.80
C SER A 116 -5.40 -7.23 -4.05
N SER A 117 -5.63 -8.55 -4.02
CA SER A 117 -6.15 -9.30 -5.17
C SER A 117 -7.55 -8.86 -5.56
N MET A 118 -8.41 -8.65 -4.57
CA MET A 118 -9.77 -8.18 -4.82
C MET A 118 -9.78 -6.76 -5.38
N LEU A 119 -9.02 -5.85 -4.79
CA LEU A 119 -8.91 -4.47 -5.29
C LEU A 119 -8.27 -4.38 -6.68
N LEU A 120 -7.30 -5.23 -7.00
CA LEU A 120 -6.75 -5.33 -8.36
C LEU A 120 -7.83 -5.72 -9.38
N GLY A 121 -8.72 -6.67 -9.02
CA GLY A 121 -9.83 -7.08 -9.90
C GLY A 121 -10.91 -6.02 -10.10
N LEU A 122 -11.06 -5.09 -9.15
CA LEU A 122 -12.06 -4.02 -9.18
C LEU A 122 -11.52 -2.69 -9.74
N SER A 123 -10.20 -2.58 -9.94
CA SER A 123 -9.57 -1.32 -10.32
C SER A 123 -9.74 -1.00 -11.80
N ASP A 124 -10.11 0.24 -12.14
CA ASP A 124 -10.11 0.74 -13.52
C ASP A 124 -8.68 0.89 -14.08
N LYS A 125 -7.71 1.17 -13.22
CA LYS A 125 -6.31 1.35 -13.60
C LYS A 125 -5.36 0.68 -12.63
N ILE A 126 -4.52 -0.19 -13.18
CA ILE A 126 -3.48 -0.90 -12.43
C ILE A 126 -2.11 -0.44 -12.90
N VAL A 127 -1.22 -0.14 -11.94
CA VAL A 127 0.19 0.12 -12.19
C VAL A 127 1.01 -0.89 -11.38
N LYS A 128 1.55 -1.88 -12.05
CA LYS A 128 2.51 -2.80 -11.43
C LYS A 128 3.91 -2.21 -11.53
N ILE A 129 4.54 -2.10 -10.37
CA ILE A 129 5.92 -1.63 -10.25
C ILE A 129 6.79 -2.75 -9.68
N TYR A 130 8.04 -2.79 -10.09
CA TYR A 130 9.00 -3.81 -9.68
C TYR A 130 10.29 -3.15 -9.19
N GLY A 131 11.01 -3.89 -8.37
CA GLY A 131 12.35 -3.53 -7.92
C GLY A 131 13.41 -4.15 -8.82
N PHE A 132 14.64 -4.15 -8.34
CA PHE A 132 15.75 -4.83 -9.00
C PHE A 132 16.23 -5.98 -8.14
N CYS A 133 16.53 -7.11 -8.78
CA CYS A 133 16.99 -8.32 -8.11
C CYS A 133 18.35 -8.09 -7.46
N ASN A 134 18.45 -8.31 -6.15
CA ASN A 134 19.71 -8.15 -5.41
C ASN A 134 20.83 -9.08 -5.84
N VAL A 135 20.52 -10.14 -6.63
CA VAL A 135 21.54 -11.08 -7.12
C VAL A 135 22.06 -10.70 -8.49
N CYS A 136 21.19 -10.28 -9.42
CA CYS A 136 21.57 -10.11 -10.82
C CYS A 136 21.16 -8.77 -11.44
N GLY A 137 20.52 -7.88 -10.68
CA GLY A 137 20.17 -6.53 -11.12
C GLY A 137 18.98 -6.42 -12.09
N ILE A 138 18.40 -7.54 -12.59
CA ILE A 138 17.23 -7.47 -13.48
C ILE A 138 15.95 -7.18 -12.70
N GLU A 139 14.86 -6.88 -13.38
CA GLU A 139 13.55 -6.66 -12.78
C GLU A 139 13.16 -7.77 -11.80
N ALA A 140 12.67 -7.35 -10.62
CA ALA A 140 12.30 -8.24 -9.53
C ALA A 140 10.84 -8.03 -9.14
N THR A 141 10.04 -9.08 -9.31
CA THR A 141 8.61 -9.12 -8.97
C THR A 141 8.35 -9.91 -7.70
N LYS A 142 9.36 -10.52 -7.10
CA LYS A 142 9.25 -11.36 -5.91
C LYS A 142 9.90 -10.72 -4.69
N THR A 143 9.32 -10.97 -3.53
CA THR A 143 9.90 -10.64 -2.24
C THR A 143 10.54 -11.91 -1.67
N TYR A 144 11.83 -11.88 -1.42
CA TYR A 144 12.54 -12.96 -0.76
C TYR A 144 12.71 -12.62 0.72
N ARG A 145 12.41 -13.57 1.60
CA ARG A 145 12.63 -13.46 3.04
C ARG A 145 13.95 -14.13 3.41
N LYS A 146 14.83 -13.38 4.06
CA LYS A 146 16.17 -13.87 4.45
C LYS A 146 16.15 -14.82 5.63
N THR A 147 15.12 -14.70 6.50
CA THR A 147 14.94 -15.53 7.69
C THR A 147 14.05 -16.73 7.39
N GLU A 148 14.38 -17.89 7.97
CA GLU A 148 13.55 -19.10 7.86
C GLU A 148 12.40 -19.08 8.88
N GLY A 149 11.27 -19.69 8.50
CA GLY A 149 10.12 -19.86 9.38
C GLY A 149 9.37 -18.56 9.70
N GLY A 150 8.47 -18.64 10.67
CA GLY A 150 7.72 -17.51 11.23
C GLY A 150 6.39 -17.23 10.53
N GLU A 151 5.69 -16.25 11.04
CA GLU A 151 4.36 -15.86 10.57
C GLU A 151 4.39 -15.30 9.15
N ARG A 152 3.23 -15.32 8.49
CA ARG A 152 3.04 -14.74 7.15
C ARG A 152 3.41 -13.26 7.11
N THR A 153 3.02 -12.55 8.15
CA THR A 153 3.30 -11.12 8.33
C THR A 153 4.41 -10.96 9.36
N GLN A 154 5.59 -10.59 8.91
CA GLN A 154 6.66 -10.13 9.78
C GLN A 154 6.98 -8.69 9.39
N VAL A 155 6.72 -7.76 10.29
CA VAL A 155 7.09 -6.36 10.08
C VAL A 155 8.61 -6.28 10.03
N GLY A 156 9.15 -5.72 8.96
CA GLY A 156 10.59 -5.62 8.74
C GLY A 156 10.95 -4.91 7.45
N ALA A 157 12.19 -4.46 7.39
CA ALA A 157 12.74 -3.74 6.26
C ALA A 157 13.82 -4.57 5.52
N ALA A 158 14.83 -3.92 4.97
CA ALA A 158 15.90 -4.53 4.18
C ALA A 158 16.75 -5.57 4.92
N ASN A 159 16.70 -5.60 6.25
CA ASN A 159 17.33 -6.64 7.05
C ASN A 159 16.65 -8.01 6.93
N ILE A 160 15.32 -8.04 6.71
CA ILE A 160 14.50 -9.26 6.63
C ILE A 160 14.16 -9.62 5.18
N TYR A 161 13.92 -8.64 4.33
CA TYR A 161 13.41 -8.85 2.98
C TYR A 161 14.32 -8.24 1.92
N GLU A 162 14.28 -8.82 0.72
CA GLU A 162 14.92 -8.25 -0.45
C GLU A 162 14.16 -8.60 -1.73
N PRO A 163 14.28 -7.78 -2.80
CA PRO A 163 13.68 -8.06 -4.10
C PRO A 163 14.48 -9.13 -4.86
N ARG A 164 13.78 -10.07 -5.46
CA ARG A 164 14.36 -11.14 -6.29
C ARG A 164 13.57 -11.30 -7.59
N CYS A 165 14.27 -11.60 -8.68
CA CYS A 165 13.64 -12.09 -9.89
C CYS A 165 13.21 -13.55 -9.72
N LEU A 166 12.36 -14.06 -10.59
CA LEU A 166 11.82 -15.42 -10.49
C LEU A 166 12.93 -16.49 -10.46
N LYS A 167 14.04 -16.28 -11.21
CA LYS A 167 15.18 -17.21 -11.25
C LYS A 167 15.91 -17.33 -9.91
N HIS A 168 15.97 -16.24 -9.14
CA HIS A 168 16.73 -16.19 -7.88
C HIS A 168 15.83 -16.17 -6.65
N TRP A 169 14.55 -16.37 -6.83
CA TRP A 169 13.58 -16.40 -5.74
C TRP A 169 13.22 -17.84 -5.36
N GLU A 170 13.22 -18.09 -4.08
CA GLU A 170 12.72 -19.31 -3.45
C GLU A 170 11.67 -18.91 -2.40
N PRO A 171 10.50 -19.57 -2.33
CA PRO A 171 9.48 -19.30 -1.34
C PRO A 171 9.97 -19.70 0.07
N ARG A 172 9.84 -18.79 1.04
CA ARG A 172 10.19 -19.04 2.45
C ARG A 172 9.14 -18.50 3.41
#